data_aac12af643926f4d92d906628a8bb324
#
_entry.id   aac12af643926f4d92d906628a8bb324
#
_cell.length_a   1.000
_cell.length_b   1.000
_cell.length_c   1.000
_cell.angle_alpha   90.00
_cell.angle_beta   90.00
_cell.angle_gamma   90.00
#
_symmetry.space_group_name_H-M   'P 1'
#
loop_
_entity.id
_entity.type
_entity.pdbx_description
1 polymer ?
#
loop_
_entity_poly.entity_id
_entity_poly.type
_entity_poly.pdbx_seq_one_letter_code
_entity_poly.pdbx_strand_id
1 'polypeptide(L)'
;VPMLSKAINPLERRPISEPLDVGVAGINSLLTIGQGQPLGLFAASGVGKSMLMGMMTRFTDADVAVVGLIGERGREVNEFIHNVLGPDGMSRAVVVASPADDPPLMRIHGAHLATSIAEYYRDQGLNVLLLMDSLTRYAQAQREVALAIGEPPATRGYPPSVFARLPQLVERAGNGDERGGSITALYTVLVEGDEANDPVADSARAILDGHIVLSKALADRGHYPAVDIEGSVS
;
A
#
# COMPACT_ATOMS: atom_id res chain seq x y z
N VAL A 1 0.56 -9.17 -18.85
CA VAL A 1 -0.30 -8.21 -18.16
C VAL A 1 0.19 -6.81 -18.54
N PRO A 2 -0.65 -5.92 -19.07
CA PRO A 2 -0.24 -4.54 -19.37
C PRO A 2 -0.01 -3.78 -18.05
N MET A 3 1.14 -3.10 -17.92
CA MET A 3 1.49 -2.36 -16.70
C MET A 3 0.65 -1.08 -16.49
N LEU A 4 0.15 -0.51 -17.56
CA LEU A 4 -0.64 0.73 -17.55
C LEU A 4 -2.04 0.42 -18.07
N SER A 5 -2.85 -0.24 -17.24
CA SER A 5 -4.28 -0.40 -17.50
C SER A 5 -5.04 0.82 -16.97
N LYS A 6 -6.20 1.08 -17.58
CA LYS A 6 -7.14 2.06 -17.02
C LYS A 6 -7.87 1.42 -15.82
N ALA A 7 -8.14 2.21 -14.81
CA ALA A 7 -9.03 1.80 -13.73
C ALA A 7 -10.41 1.40 -14.32
N ILE A 8 -11.06 0.44 -13.69
CA ILE A 8 -12.46 0.08 -14.05
C ILE A 8 -13.32 1.32 -13.87
N ASN A 9 -14.27 1.50 -14.80
CA ASN A 9 -15.24 2.59 -14.67
C ASN A 9 -15.93 2.52 -13.29
N PRO A 10 -15.94 3.58 -12.50
CA PRO A 10 -16.56 3.57 -11.17
C PRO A 10 -18.01 3.10 -11.15
N LEU A 11 -18.77 3.36 -12.22
CA LEU A 11 -20.17 2.94 -12.34
C LEU A 11 -20.34 1.43 -12.60
N GLU A 12 -19.29 0.74 -12.99
CA GLU A 12 -19.27 -0.71 -13.21
C GLU A 12 -18.76 -1.48 -11.99
N ARG A 13 -18.17 -0.78 -11.00
CA ARG A 13 -17.67 -1.38 -9.78
C ARG A 13 -18.79 -1.75 -8.83
N ARG A 14 -18.67 -2.93 -8.24
CA ARG A 14 -19.56 -3.32 -7.14
C ARG A 14 -19.26 -2.46 -5.89
N PRO A 15 -20.30 -2.09 -5.11
CA PRO A 15 -20.07 -1.42 -3.83
C PRO A 15 -19.33 -2.34 -2.84
N ILE A 16 -18.70 -1.73 -1.84
CA ILE A 16 -18.10 -2.46 -0.72
C ILE A 16 -19.24 -2.89 0.21
N SER A 17 -19.41 -4.21 0.41
CA SER A 17 -20.48 -4.78 1.23
C SER A 17 -20.01 -5.88 2.19
N GLU A 18 -18.83 -6.45 1.93
CA GLU A 18 -18.30 -7.58 2.69
C GLU A 18 -17.03 -7.15 3.43
N PRO A 19 -16.85 -7.53 4.71
CA PRO A 19 -15.60 -7.32 5.42
C PRO A 19 -14.52 -8.29 4.91
N LEU A 20 -13.26 -7.88 5.03
CA LEU A 20 -12.10 -8.73 4.82
C LEU A 20 -11.42 -9.03 6.16
N ASP A 21 -11.21 -10.29 6.47
CA ASP A 21 -10.30 -10.70 7.53
C ASP A 21 -8.85 -10.51 7.04
N VAL A 22 -8.15 -9.58 7.66
CA VAL A 22 -6.75 -9.28 7.34
C VAL A 22 -5.76 -10.07 8.20
N GLY A 23 -6.24 -11.03 8.99
CA GLY A 23 -5.40 -11.90 9.83
C GLY A 23 -4.84 -11.25 11.08
N VAL A 24 -5.35 -10.07 11.47
CA VAL A 24 -4.88 -9.30 12.64
C VAL A 24 -6.07 -8.97 13.52
N ALA A 25 -6.19 -9.67 14.65
CA ALA A 25 -7.36 -9.60 15.52
C ALA A 25 -7.71 -8.16 15.97
N GLY A 26 -6.73 -7.34 16.30
CA GLY A 26 -6.96 -5.94 16.72
C GLY A 26 -7.56 -5.09 15.60
N ILE A 27 -7.17 -5.33 14.35
CA ILE A 27 -7.73 -4.64 13.18
C ILE A 27 -9.14 -5.17 12.90
N ASN A 28 -9.29 -6.49 12.81
CA ASN A 28 -10.58 -7.12 12.51
C ASN A 28 -11.68 -6.78 13.54
N SER A 29 -11.30 -6.60 14.82
CA SER A 29 -12.25 -6.36 15.91
C SER A 29 -12.63 -4.89 16.07
N LEU A 30 -11.71 -3.97 15.79
CA LEU A 30 -11.83 -2.56 16.17
C LEU A 30 -11.81 -1.61 14.97
N LEU A 31 -11.31 -2.08 13.82
CA LEU A 31 -11.24 -1.36 12.56
C LEU A 31 -11.75 -2.31 11.47
N THR A 32 -12.95 -2.11 10.97
CA THR A 32 -13.47 -2.98 9.90
C THR A 32 -12.90 -2.59 8.55
N ILE A 33 -12.21 -3.52 7.87
CA ILE A 33 -11.74 -3.33 6.50
C ILE A 33 -12.70 -4.02 5.54
N GLY A 34 -13.22 -3.30 4.56
CA GLY A 34 -14.08 -3.83 3.52
C GLY A 34 -13.28 -4.45 2.35
N GLN A 35 -13.82 -5.49 1.74
CA GLN A 35 -13.27 -6.05 0.50
C GLN A 35 -13.33 -5.02 -0.62
N GLY A 36 -12.17 -4.70 -1.19
CA GLY A 36 -12.04 -3.67 -2.22
C GLY A 36 -11.77 -2.27 -1.68
N GLN A 37 -11.50 -2.11 -0.38
CA GLN A 37 -11.21 -0.81 0.22
C GLN A 37 -9.72 -0.45 0.08
N PRO A 38 -9.37 0.74 -0.46
CA PRO A 38 -8.02 1.27 -0.44
C PRO A 38 -7.77 2.06 0.85
N LEU A 39 -6.82 1.62 1.67
CA LEU A 39 -6.48 2.20 2.96
C LEU A 39 -5.01 2.65 3.04
N GLY A 40 -4.73 3.61 3.90
CA GLY A 40 -3.38 4.01 4.27
C GLY A 40 -2.89 3.26 5.51
N LEU A 41 -1.62 2.88 5.52
CA LEU A 41 -0.91 2.41 6.71
C LEU A 41 0.18 3.44 7.05
N PHE A 42 -0.12 4.31 8.00
CA PHE A 42 0.77 5.40 8.41
C PHE A 42 1.71 4.91 9.50
N ALA A 43 3.00 4.99 9.24
CA ALA A 43 4.00 4.41 10.12
C ALA A 43 5.30 5.21 10.13
N ALA A 44 5.84 5.47 11.31
CA ALA A 44 7.23 5.90 11.48
C ALA A 44 8.18 4.70 11.33
N SER A 45 9.48 4.97 11.30
CA SER A 45 10.49 3.91 11.30
C SER A 45 10.48 3.15 12.63
N GLY A 46 10.62 1.82 12.57
CA GLY A 46 10.80 0.96 13.75
C GLY A 46 9.54 0.64 14.56
N VAL A 47 8.35 0.93 14.05
CA VAL A 47 7.08 0.66 14.75
C VAL A 47 6.45 -0.72 14.43
N GLY A 48 7.17 -1.58 13.72
CA GLY A 48 6.69 -2.93 13.40
C GLY A 48 5.89 -3.05 12.10
N LYS A 49 5.95 -2.04 11.21
CA LYS A 49 5.26 -2.03 9.92
C LYS A 49 5.43 -3.32 9.12
N SER A 50 6.68 -3.74 8.89
CA SER A 50 6.98 -4.92 8.06
C SER A 50 6.46 -6.22 8.70
N MET A 51 6.51 -6.33 10.02
CA MET A 51 5.93 -7.48 10.74
C MET A 51 4.42 -7.52 10.58
N LEU A 52 3.74 -6.38 10.70
CA LEU A 52 2.30 -6.28 10.48
C LEU A 52 1.92 -6.69 9.06
N MET A 53 2.63 -6.18 8.04
CA MET A 53 2.41 -6.57 6.64
C MET A 53 2.63 -8.08 6.43
N GLY A 54 3.64 -8.66 7.06
CA GLY A 54 3.89 -10.10 7.00
C GLY A 54 2.79 -10.93 7.68
N MET A 55 2.24 -10.47 8.80
CA MET A 55 1.08 -11.09 9.45
C MET A 55 -0.13 -11.05 8.51
N MET A 56 -0.44 -9.90 7.94
CA MET A 56 -1.54 -9.75 6.98
C MET A 56 -1.36 -10.69 5.77
N THR A 57 -0.16 -10.76 5.21
CA THR A 57 0.12 -11.64 4.06
C THR A 57 -0.13 -13.11 4.40
N ARG A 58 0.28 -13.56 5.59
CA ARG A 58 0.16 -14.97 5.99
C ARG A 58 -1.22 -15.38 6.43
N PHE A 59 -1.97 -14.48 7.07
CA PHE A 59 -3.18 -14.83 7.80
C PHE A 59 -4.47 -14.23 7.25
N THR A 60 -4.39 -13.42 6.19
CA THR A 60 -5.60 -12.88 5.54
C THR A 60 -6.45 -13.97 4.89
N ASP A 61 -7.76 -13.76 4.84
CA ASP A 61 -8.72 -14.58 4.08
C ASP A 61 -8.73 -14.23 2.57
N ALA A 62 -7.96 -13.24 2.12
CA ALA A 62 -7.81 -12.99 0.69
C ALA A 62 -7.21 -14.22 -0.03
N ASP A 63 -7.65 -14.47 -1.26
CA ASP A 63 -7.20 -15.63 -2.06
C ASP A 63 -5.71 -15.54 -2.39
N VAL A 64 -5.21 -14.32 -2.64
CA VAL A 64 -3.79 -14.07 -2.95
C VAL A 64 -3.37 -12.72 -2.38
N ALA A 65 -2.14 -12.65 -1.88
CA ALA A 65 -1.49 -11.39 -1.52
C ALA A 65 -0.51 -10.95 -2.61
N VAL A 66 -0.52 -9.67 -2.94
CA VAL A 66 0.49 -9.06 -3.80
C VAL A 66 1.22 -8.01 -2.98
N VAL A 67 2.54 -8.14 -2.86
CA VAL A 67 3.38 -7.24 -2.06
C VAL A 67 4.31 -6.48 -2.98
N GLY A 68 4.16 -5.16 -3.03
CA GLY A 68 5.04 -4.25 -3.74
C GLY A 68 6.02 -3.59 -2.74
N LEU A 69 7.29 -3.98 -2.78
CA LEU A 69 8.36 -3.38 -1.98
C LEU A 69 9.09 -2.34 -2.84
N ILE A 70 8.66 -1.07 -2.72
CA ILE A 70 9.07 0.00 -3.61
C ILE A 70 9.96 1.01 -2.86
N GLY A 71 11.23 1.05 -3.22
CA GLY A 71 12.20 1.97 -2.64
C GLY A 71 12.65 1.60 -1.22
N GLU A 72 12.41 0.37 -0.79
CA GLU A 72 12.94 -0.16 0.46
C GLU A 72 14.41 -0.59 0.29
N ARG A 73 15.18 -0.62 1.38
CA ARG A 73 16.59 -1.05 1.30
C ARG A 73 16.68 -2.52 0.91
N GLY A 74 17.64 -2.89 0.06
CA GLY A 74 17.83 -4.28 -0.39
C GLY A 74 17.94 -5.28 0.76
N ARG A 75 18.57 -4.91 1.89
CA ARG A 75 18.63 -5.74 3.10
C ARG A 75 17.23 -5.96 3.71
N GLU A 76 16.39 -4.92 3.76
CA GLU A 76 15.04 -5.00 4.31
C GLU A 76 14.13 -5.84 3.41
N VAL A 77 14.30 -5.73 2.09
CA VAL A 77 13.62 -6.60 1.11
C VAL A 77 13.98 -8.07 1.34
N ASN A 78 15.25 -8.38 1.49
CA ASN A 78 15.72 -9.75 1.75
C ASN A 78 15.17 -10.28 3.08
N GLU A 79 15.26 -9.49 4.16
CA GLU A 79 14.73 -9.84 5.47
C GLU A 79 13.21 -10.08 5.44
N PHE A 80 12.47 -9.24 4.73
CA PHE A 80 11.02 -9.40 4.59
C PHE A 80 10.66 -10.72 3.89
N ILE A 81 11.32 -11.04 2.79
CA ILE A 81 11.05 -12.28 2.03
C ILE A 81 11.41 -13.53 2.84
N HIS A 82 12.60 -13.55 3.45
CA HIS A 82 13.12 -14.76 4.07
C HIS A 82 12.67 -14.95 5.51
N ASN A 83 12.60 -13.88 6.30
CA ASN A 83 12.35 -13.96 7.74
C ASN A 83 10.91 -13.60 8.10
N VAL A 84 10.32 -12.59 7.42
CA VAL A 84 8.97 -12.13 7.75
C VAL A 84 7.91 -12.97 7.04
N LEU A 85 8.03 -13.14 5.73
CA LEU A 85 7.11 -14.02 4.98
C LEU A 85 7.45 -15.49 5.17
N GLY A 86 8.70 -15.85 4.97
CA GLY A 86 9.13 -17.24 4.97
C GLY A 86 8.44 -18.08 3.89
N PRO A 87 8.64 -19.41 3.89
CA PRO A 87 8.04 -20.30 2.89
C PRO A 87 6.51 -20.26 2.86
N ASP A 88 5.88 -20.19 4.03
CA ASP A 88 4.41 -20.20 4.14
C ASP A 88 3.79 -18.93 3.56
N GLY A 89 4.34 -17.75 3.90
CA GLY A 89 3.88 -16.49 3.33
C GLY A 89 4.12 -16.42 1.83
N MET A 90 5.27 -16.91 1.36
CA MET A 90 5.60 -16.94 -0.07
C MET A 90 4.72 -17.89 -0.88
N SER A 91 4.15 -18.93 -0.28
CA SER A 91 3.23 -19.84 -0.98
C SER A 91 1.92 -19.18 -1.40
N ARG A 92 1.54 -18.06 -0.75
CA ARG A 92 0.29 -17.31 -0.99
C ARG A 92 0.53 -15.92 -1.58
N ALA A 93 1.78 -15.52 -1.79
CA ALA A 93 2.12 -14.16 -2.16
C ALA A 93 2.91 -14.07 -3.46
N VAL A 94 2.68 -12.99 -4.18
CA VAL A 94 3.55 -12.51 -5.26
C VAL A 94 4.26 -11.26 -4.74
N VAL A 95 5.60 -11.27 -4.76
CA VAL A 95 6.39 -10.12 -4.31
C VAL A 95 7.04 -9.44 -5.52
N VAL A 96 6.80 -8.14 -5.64
CA VAL A 96 7.48 -7.25 -6.60
C VAL A 96 8.38 -6.34 -5.80
N ALA A 97 9.69 -6.44 -6.02
CA ALA A 97 10.67 -5.62 -5.33
C ALA A 97 11.40 -4.70 -6.31
N SER A 98 11.49 -3.42 -5.97
CA SER A 98 12.32 -2.42 -6.62
C SER A 98 13.02 -1.62 -5.53
N PRO A 99 14.27 -2.01 -5.17
CA PRO A 99 15.00 -1.41 -4.07
C PRO A 99 15.31 0.08 -4.23
N ALA A 100 15.76 0.72 -3.15
CA ALA A 100 16.00 2.16 -3.11
C ALA A 100 17.13 2.62 -4.05
N ASP A 101 18.06 1.75 -4.41
CA ASP A 101 19.15 1.99 -5.36
C ASP A 101 18.75 1.79 -6.84
N ASP A 102 17.56 1.27 -7.10
CA ASP A 102 17.02 1.23 -8.45
C ASP A 102 16.76 2.65 -8.99
N PRO A 103 16.90 2.87 -10.31
CA PRO A 103 16.50 4.11 -10.95
C PRO A 103 15.03 4.47 -10.66
N PRO A 104 14.68 5.77 -10.59
CA PRO A 104 13.31 6.20 -10.25
C PRO A 104 12.23 5.61 -11.17
N LEU A 105 12.51 5.45 -12.45
CA LEU A 105 11.57 4.82 -13.38
C LEU A 105 11.32 3.34 -13.04
N MET A 106 12.31 2.61 -12.55
CA MET A 106 12.12 1.21 -12.13
C MET A 106 11.24 1.13 -10.89
N ARG A 107 11.42 2.03 -9.92
CA ARG A 107 10.57 2.11 -8.73
C ARG A 107 9.11 2.45 -9.10
N ILE A 108 8.91 3.37 -10.05
CA ILE A 108 7.57 3.69 -10.59
C ILE A 108 6.96 2.46 -11.27
N HIS A 109 7.73 1.80 -12.15
CA HIS A 109 7.27 0.61 -12.87
C HIS A 109 6.99 -0.56 -11.91
N GLY A 110 7.79 -0.72 -10.85
CA GLY A 110 7.56 -1.73 -9.81
C GLY A 110 6.19 -1.57 -9.14
N ALA A 111 5.81 -0.33 -8.77
CA ALA A 111 4.50 -0.06 -8.21
C ALA A 111 3.36 -0.37 -9.20
N HIS A 112 3.51 0.02 -10.46
CA HIS A 112 2.53 -0.29 -11.50
C HIS A 112 2.45 -1.79 -11.79
N LEU A 113 3.57 -2.50 -11.78
CA LEU A 113 3.61 -3.96 -11.99
C LEU A 113 2.88 -4.70 -10.85
N ALA A 114 3.16 -4.35 -9.60
CA ALA A 114 2.46 -4.94 -8.46
C ALA A 114 0.93 -4.73 -8.57
N THR A 115 0.52 -3.51 -8.91
CA THR A 115 -0.90 -3.19 -9.11
C THR A 115 -1.49 -3.99 -10.28
N SER A 116 -0.77 -4.12 -11.41
CA SER A 116 -1.24 -4.89 -12.58
C SER A 116 -1.35 -6.39 -12.30
N ILE A 117 -0.48 -6.93 -11.46
CA ILE A 117 -0.60 -8.33 -11.01
C ILE A 117 -1.85 -8.50 -10.13
N ALA A 118 -2.11 -7.54 -9.24
CA ALA A 118 -3.33 -7.56 -8.44
C ALA A 118 -4.60 -7.47 -9.31
N GLU A 119 -4.60 -6.60 -10.33
CA GLU A 119 -5.69 -6.50 -11.31
C GLU A 119 -5.90 -7.81 -12.07
N TYR A 120 -4.82 -8.48 -12.46
CA TYR A 120 -4.90 -9.77 -13.15
C TYR A 120 -5.64 -10.83 -12.33
N TYR A 121 -5.38 -10.93 -11.04
CA TYR A 121 -6.08 -11.87 -10.16
C TYR A 121 -7.52 -11.43 -9.88
N ARG A 122 -7.76 -10.14 -9.62
CA ARG A 122 -9.12 -9.59 -9.49
C ARG A 122 -9.98 -9.92 -10.70
N ASP A 123 -9.45 -9.75 -11.91
CA ASP A 123 -10.19 -9.99 -13.16
C ASP A 123 -10.51 -11.48 -13.39
N GLN A 124 -9.90 -12.37 -12.62
CA GLN A 124 -10.23 -13.80 -12.54
C GLN A 124 -11.27 -14.10 -11.44
N GLY A 125 -11.80 -13.10 -10.78
CA GLY A 125 -12.79 -13.24 -9.71
C GLY A 125 -12.21 -13.47 -8.31
N LEU A 126 -10.87 -13.31 -8.14
CA LEU A 126 -10.21 -13.52 -6.85
C LEU A 126 -10.21 -12.25 -5.98
N ASN A 127 -10.28 -12.44 -4.67
CA ASN A 127 -10.08 -11.38 -3.70
C ASN A 127 -8.59 -11.23 -3.39
N VAL A 128 -8.04 -10.07 -3.72
CA VAL A 128 -6.62 -9.78 -3.63
C VAL A 128 -6.35 -8.83 -2.47
N LEU A 129 -5.37 -9.13 -1.64
CA LEU A 129 -4.77 -8.17 -0.71
C LEU A 129 -3.51 -7.58 -1.36
N LEU A 130 -3.55 -6.29 -1.71
CA LEU A 130 -2.39 -5.55 -2.22
C LEU A 130 -1.73 -4.78 -1.07
N LEU A 131 -0.48 -5.08 -0.77
CA LEU A 131 0.34 -4.35 0.20
C LEU A 131 1.42 -3.59 -0.56
N MET A 132 1.37 -2.25 -0.56
CA MET A 132 2.31 -1.39 -1.28
C MET A 132 3.22 -0.63 -0.30
N ASP A 133 4.46 -1.03 -0.18
CA ASP A 133 5.47 -0.39 0.67
C ASP A 133 6.56 0.27 -0.18
N SER A 134 6.53 1.58 -0.42
CA SER A 134 5.57 2.55 0.10
C SER A 134 5.07 3.53 -0.96
N LEU A 135 3.91 4.10 -0.72
CA LEU A 135 3.38 5.21 -1.52
C LEU A 135 4.30 6.44 -1.45
N THR A 136 4.91 6.68 -0.29
CA THR A 136 5.91 7.75 -0.10
C THR A 136 7.10 7.59 -1.05
N ARG A 137 7.64 6.37 -1.19
CA ARG A 137 8.77 6.10 -2.09
C ARG A 137 8.37 6.19 -3.57
N TYR A 138 7.15 5.79 -3.90
CA TYR A 138 6.58 6.03 -5.23
C TYR A 138 6.48 7.53 -5.54
N ALA A 139 5.97 8.35 -4.61
CA ALA A 139 5.91 9.80 -4.76
C ALA A 139 7.29 10.42 -4.92
N GLN A 140 8.30 9.97 -4.16
CA GLN A 140 9.69 10.41 -4.28
C GLN A 140 10.27 10.08 -5.66
N ALA A 141 10.02 8.88 -6.18
CA ALA A 141 10.47 8.49 -7.51
C ALA A 141 9.80 9.35 -8.62
N GLN A 142 8.50 9.62 -8.50
CA GLN A 142 7.78 10.55 -9.38
C GLN A 142 8.39 11.96 -9.33
N ARG A 143 8.72 12.45 -8.14
CA ARG A 143 9.38 13.74 -7.94
C ARG A 143 10.74 13.79 -8.67
N GLU A 144 11.57 12.75 -8.50
CA GLU A 144 12.89 12.69 -9.16
C GLU A 144 12.75 12.80 -10.69
N VAL A 145 11.80 12.07 -11.27
CA VAL A 145 11.55 12.13 -12.73
C VAL A 145 11.01 13.49 -13.15
N ALA A 146 10.03 14.04 -12.45
CA ALA A 146 9.43 15.33 -12.79
C ALA A 146 10.45 16.48 -12.72
N LEU A 147 11.30 16.50 -11.70
CA LEU A 147 12.39 17.49 -11.59
C LEU A 147 13.42 17.32 -12.70
N ALA A 148 13.77 16.08 -13.08
CA ALA A 148 14.74 15.79 -14.14
C ALA A 148 14.28 16.27 -15.51
N ILE A 149 12.98 16.31 -15.78
CA ILE A 149 12.41 16.84 -17.02
C ILE A 149 12.11 18.35 -16.96
N GLY A 150 12.46 19.01 -15.85
CA GLY A 150 12.38 20.47 -15.70
C GLY A 150 11.05 20.99 -15.15
N GLU A 151 10.19 20.12 -14.58
CA GLU A 151 8.98 20.60 -13.91
C GLU A 151 9.37 21.36 -12.62
N PRO A 152 8.87 22.59 -12.40
CA PRO A 152 9.24 23.38 -11.23
C PRO A 152 8.70 22.75 -9.94
N PRO A 153 9.50 22.74 -8.85
CA PRO A 153 9.03 22.32 -7.55
C PRO A 153 7.99 23.30 -6.99
N ALA A 154 6.99 22.77 -6.29
CA ALA A 154 5.96 23.53 -5.61
C ALA A 154 5.96 23.19 -4.11
N THR A 155 5.01 22.38 -3.65
CA THR A 155 4.85 22.08 -2.23
C THR A 155 5.99 21.21 -1.69
N ARG A 156 6.82 21.76 -0.82
CA ARG A 156 7.98 21.08 -0.20
C ARG A 156 8.90 20.37 -1.20
N GLY A 157 9.08 20.99 -2.35
CA GLY A 157 9.94 20.47 -3.40
C GLY A 157 9.29 19.37 -4.26
N TYR A 158 8.02 19.07 -4.08
CA TYR A 158 7.27 18.18 -4.97
C TYR A 158 6.62 18.97 -6.10
N PRO A 159 6.86 18.61 -7.36
CA PRO A 159 6.12 19.14 -8.49
C PRO A 159 4.63 18.78 -8.46
N PRO A 160 3.73 19.60 -9.01
CA PRO A 160 2.29 19.36 -9.00
C PRO A 160 1.87 18.03 -9.64
N SER A 161 2.58 17.57 -10.67
CA SER A 161 2.28 16.31 -11.36
C SER A 161 2.35 15.09 -10.44
N VAL A 162 3.17 15.14 -9.38
CA VAL A 162 3.29 14.03 -8.42
C VAL A 162 1.94 13.76 -7.75
N PHE A 163 1.26 14.80 -7.29
CA PHE A 163 -0.05 14.68 -6.63
C PHE A 163 -1.16 14.22 -7.58
N ALA A 164 -1.03 14.51 -8.88
CA ALA A 164 -1.94 13.97 -9.89
C ALA A 164 -1.72 12.47 -10.16
N ARG A 165 -0.50 11.95 -9.93
CA ARG A 165 -0.15 10.54 -10.14
C ARG A 165 -0.59 9.63 -9.00
N LEU A 166 -0.67 10.13 -7.77
CA LEU A 166 -1.07 9.33 -6.60
C LEU A 166 -2.49 8.76 -6.75
N PRO A 167 -3.54 9.57 -7.03
CA PRO A 167 -4.88 9.03 -7.26
C PRO A 167 -4.93 8.04 -8.43
N GLN A 168 -4.19 8.30 -9.52
CA GLN A 168 -4.15 7.40 -10.67
C GLN A 168 -3.65 5.98 -10.32
N LEU A 169 -2.74 5.86 -9.36
CA LEU A 169 -2.28 4.56 -8.86
C LEU A 169 -3.31 3.93 -7.92
N VAL A 170 -3.79 4.71 -6.95
CA VAL A 170 -4.69 4.24 -5.88
C VAL A 170 -6.05 3.80 -6.44
N GLU A 171 -6.63 4.56 -7.37
CA GLU A 171 -7.91 4.27 -8.00
C GLU A 171 -7.94 2.96 -8.82
N ARG A 172 -6.82 2.32 -9.06
CA ARG A 172 -6.74 1.00 -9.68
C ARG A 172 -7.13 -0.13 -8.72
N ALA A 173 -7.00 0.09 -7.41
CA ALA A 173 -7.55 -0.79 -6.39
C ALA A 173 -9.07 -0.69 -6.33
N GLY A 174 -9.72 -1.60 -5.63
CA GLY A 174 -11.17 -1.62 -5.46
C GLY A 174 -11.83 -2.88 -5.99
N ASN A 175 -13.15 -2.92 -5.85
CA ASN A 175 -13.94 -4.02 -6.36
C ASN A 175 -13.90 -4.11 -7.89
N GLY A 176 -13.99 -5.33 -8.39
CA GLY A 176 -14.22 -5.60 -9.80
C GLY A 176 -15.67 -5.31 -10.23
N ASP A 177 -15.95 -5.65 -11.47
CA ASP A 177 -17.29 -5.59 -12.05
C ASP A 177 -18.17 -6.76 -11.56
N GLU A 178 -19.29 -7.02 -12.26
CA GLU A 178 -20.23 -8.11 -11.93
C GLU A 178 -19.62 -9.52 -11.94
N ARG A 179 -18.46 -9.69 -12.58
CA ARG A 179 -17.72 -10.98 -12.62
C ARG A 179 -17.08 -11.35 -11.28
N GLY A 180 -17.03 -10.42 -10.35
CA GLY A 180 -16.46 -10.62 -9.03
C GLY A 180 -15.02 -10.14 -8.92
N GLY A 181 -14.34 -10.61 -7.86
CA GLY A 181 -12.98 -10.19 -7.50
C GLY A 181 -12.91 -8.81 -6.86
N SER A 182 -11.84 -8.60 -6.11
CA SER A 182 -11.58 -7.32 -5.43
C SER A 182 -10.08 -7.10 -5.26
N ILE A 183 -9.66 -5.85 -5.13
CA ILE A 183 -8.33 -5.48 -4.63
C ILE A 183 -8.53 -4.62 -3.38
N THR A 184 -8.36 -5.23 -2.22
CA THR A 184 -8.22 -4.50 -0.96
C THR A 184 -6.77 -4.08 -0.86
N ALA A 185 -6.50 -2.77 -0.76
CA ALA A 185 -5.15 -2.26 -0.80
C ALA A 185 -4.77 -1.55 0.49
N LEU A 186 -3.56 -1.83 1.00
CA LEU A 186 -2.91 -1.03 2.03
C LEU A 186 -1.66 -0.39 1.44
N TYR A 187 -1.70 0.93 1.38
CA TYR A 187 -0.59 1.76 0.94
C TYR A 187 0.15 2.30 2.16
N THR A 188 1.39 1.87 2.37
CA THR A 188 2.16 2.43 3.49
C THR A 188 2.58 3.85 3.18
N VAL A 189 2.46 4.70 4.17
CA VAL A 189 2.88 6.10 4.14
C VAL A 189 3.89 6.29 5.26
N LEU A 190 5.12 6.63 4.89
CA LEU A 190 6.18 6.87 5.86
C LEU A 190 6.01 8.26 6.46
N VAL A 191 5.92 8.31 7.78
CA VAL A 191 5.77 9.55 8.53
C VAL A 191 7.01 9.76 9.38
N GLU A 192 7.78 10.81 9.08
CA GLU A 192 8.99 11.17 9.83
C GLU A 192 8.85 12.62 10.36
N GLY A 193 8.96 12.80 11.68
CA GLY A 193 8.95 14.11 12.32
C GLY A 193 7.55 14.75 12.43
N ASP A 194 7.42 15.98 11.97
CA ASP A 194 6.17 16.75 12.03
C ASP A 194 5.17 16.25 10.95
N GLU A 195 4.36 15.29 11.35
CA GLU A 195 3.34 14.63 10.51
C GLU A 195 2.35 15.64 9.89
N ALA A 196 2.07 16.72 10.61
CA ALA A 196 1.12 17.75 10.21
C ALA A 196 1.51 18.53 8.94
N ASN A 197 2.69 18.25 8.41
CA ASN A 197 3.23 19.01 7.28
C ASN A 197 3.77 18.16 6.12
N ASP A 198 3.53 16.85 6.08
CA ASP A 198 3.98 16.00 4.96
C ASP A 198 2.95 16.02 3.81
N PRO A 199 3.27 16.62 2.63
CA PRO A 199 2.31 16.74 1.54
C PRO A 199 1.90 15.41 0.92
N VAL A 200 2.73 14.36 1.04
CA VAL A 200 2.37 13.02 0.57
C VAL A 200 1.39 12.37 1.54
N ALA A 201 1.62 12.53 2.85
CA ALA A 201 0.70 12.05 3.87
C ALA A 201 -0.67 12.73 3.77
N ASP A 202 -0.71 14.06 3.59
CA ASP A 202 -1.95 14.81 3.40
C ASP A 202 -2.68 14.38 2.14
N SER A 203 -1.96 14.23 1.03
CA SER A 203 -2.55 13.73 -0.23
C SER A 203 -3.10 12.31 -0.07
N ALA A 204 -2.36 11.44 0.63
CA ALA A 204 -2.79 10.07 0.88
C ALA A 204 -4.09 10.03 1.70
N ARG A 205 -4.20 10.83 2.77
CA ARG A 205 -5.44 10.94 3.57
C ARG A 205 -6.63 11.42 2.75
N ALA A 206 -6.39 12.29 1.77
CA ALA A 206 -7.45 12.85 0.92
C ALA A 206 -7.97 11.88 -0.15
N ILE A 207 -7.18 10.89 -0.57
CA ILE A 207 -7.52 9.98 -1.67
C ILE A 207 -7.83 8.54 -1.23
N LEU A 208 -7.52 8.19 0.01
CA LEU A 208 -7.78 6.86 0.59
C LEU A 208 -9.08 6.88 1.40
N ASP A 209 -9.77 5.74 1.45
CA ASP A 209 -11.05 5.60 2.15
C ASP A 209 -10.92 5.63 3.67
N GLY A 210 -9.73 5.42 4.17
CA GLY A 210 -9.41 5.43 5.58
C GLY A 210 -7.92 5.17 5.81
N HIS A 211 -7.52 5.08 7.08
CA HIS A 211 -6.12 4.86 7.42
C HIS A 211 -5.94 4.15 8.77
N ILE A 212 -4.91 3.35 8.85
CA ILE A 212 -4.41 2.71 10.06
C ILE A 212 -3.13 3.44 10.47
N VAL A 213 -3.04 3.86 11.73
CA VAL A 213 -1.86 4.51 12.29
C VAL A 213 -1.10 3.54 13.17
N LEU A 214 0.21 3.44 12.98
CA LEU A 214 1.11 2.74 13.90
C LEU A 214 1.79 3.74 14.82
N SER A 215 1.54 3.59 16.12
CA SER A 215 2.01 4.50 17.17
C SER A 215 3.41 4.13 17.65
N LYS A 216 4.33 5.10 17.58
CA LYS A 216 5.65 4.94 18.20
C LYS A 216 5.56 4.77 19.71
N ALA A 217 4.64 5.46 20.38
CA ALA A 217 4.44 5.37 21.82
C ALA A 217 4.01 3.96 22.27
N LEU A 218 3.21 3.26 21.48
CA LEU A 218 2.84 1.86 21.72
C LEU A 218 4.03 0.94 21.49
N ALA A 219 4.77 1.13 20.38
CA ALA A 219 5.95 0.35 20.07
C ALA A 219 7.05 0.48 21.15
N ASP A 220 7.29 1.69 21.63
CA ASP A 220 8.28 1.97 22.70
C ASP A 220 7.89 1.29 24.04
N ARG A 221 6.60 0.99 24.26
CA ARG A 221 6.11 0.20 25.40
C ARG A 221 6.14 -1.31 25.15
N GLY A 222 6.61 -1.74 23.99
CA GLY A 222 6.59 -3.17 23.60
C GLY A 222 5.21 -3.70 23.23
N HIS A 223 4.23 -2.84 22.95
CA HIS A 223 2.89 -3.23 22.52
C HIS A 223 2.88 -3.44 21.00
N TYR A 224 2.68 -4.69 20.56
CA TYR A 224 2.63 -5.08 19.16
C TYR A 224 1.44 -5.99 18.86
N PRO A 225 0.79 -5.81 17.67
CA PRO A 225 1.04 -4.73 16.70
C PRO A 225 0.72 -3.36 17.31
N ALA A 226 1.52 -2.37 16.98
CA ALA A 226 1.45 -1.02 17.57
C ALA A 226 0.34 -0.16 16.93
N VAL A 227 -0.83 -0.75 16.69
CA VAL A 227 -1.97 -0.10 16.05
C VAL A 227 -2.62 0.89 17.02
N ASP A 228 -2.66 2.15 16.63
CA ASP A 228 -3.37 3.21 17.32
C ASP A 228 -4.83 3.25 16.83
N ILE A 229 -5.72 2.68 17.62
CA ILE A 229 -7.14 2.59 17.27
C ILE A 229 -7.81 3.97 17.28
N GLU A 230 -7.42 4.86 18.20
CA GLU A 230 -8.01 6.19 18.31
C GLU A 230 -7.57 7.10 17.16
N GLY A 231 -6.33 6.94 16.70
CA GLY A 231 -5.78 7.67 15.56
C GLY A 231 -6.14 7.07 14.18
N SER A 232 -6.81 5.91 14.14
CA SER A 232 -7.15 5.19 12.91
C SER A 232 -8.62 5.42 12.52
N VAL A 233 -8.88 5.39 11.21
CA VAL A 233 -10.22 5.54 10.63
C VAL A 233 -10.38 4.50 9.51
N SER A 234 -11.45 3.71 9.56
CA SER A 234 -11.77 2.68 8.56
C SER A 234 -13.24 2.74 8.15
#